data_3540ad60e75063e6061fa319b4bd6afb
#
_entry.id   3540ad60e75063e6061fa319b4bd6afb
#
_cell.length_a   1.000
_cell.length_b   1.000
_cell.length_c   1.000
_cell.angle_alpha   90.00
_cell.angle_beta   90.00
_cell.angle_gamma   90.00
#
_symmetry.space_group_name_H-M   'P 1'
#
loop_
_entity.id
_entity.type
_entity.pdbx_description
1 polymer ?
#
loop_
_entity_poly.entity_id
_entity_poly.type
_entity_poly.pdbx_seq_one_letter_code
_entity_poly.pdbx_strand_id
1 'polypeptide(L)'
;MTDSIFLAGLAGLVVAAIVVGIAFSQAGPVQRALLGVDRFSTVIGQLFSWTILLLTAAIVYEVFARRFFSAPTNWGYDVQYMLYGTLFMFAGAYTLSRNGHVRGDFLYRMMAPRRQAMLDLLLYILFFFPAIFAFMVAGFHFFELSYVQNERSMFSPSGPIIWPFKGIIPVVGAIMLLQGLVETVRCVRCIREGAWPQRLHDVQELDQILLAEAAERDPEELARILAEKGEDAIVHKNP
;
A
#
# COMPACT_ATOMS: atom_id res chain seq x y z
N MET A 1 -5.45 18.85 -23.45
CA MET A 1 -4.66 19.95 -22.83
C MET A 1 -4.55 19.80 -21.32
N THR A 2 -5.58 19.35 -20.62
CA THR A 2 -5.57 19.04 -19.19
C THR A 2 -4.58 17.93 -18.84
N ASP A 3 -4.54 16.83 -19.60
CA ASP A 3 -3.71 15.67 -19.33
C ASP A 3 -2.20 15.94 -19.43
N SER A 4 -1.80 16.83 -20.33
CA SER A 4 -0.39 17.25 -20.47
C SER A 4 0.06 18.11 -19.27
N ILE A 5 -0.80 18.93 -18.71
CA ILE A 5 -0.53 19.73 -17.51
C ILE A 5 -0.40 18.81 -16.29
N PHE A 6 -1.29 17.82 -16.16
CA PHE A 6 -1.20 16.82 -15.09
C PHE A 6 0.06 15.97 -15.17
N LEU A 7 0.45 15.53 -16.37
CA LEU A 7 1.71 14.80 -16.60
C LEU A 7 2.94 15.62 -16.23
N ALA A 8 2.96 16.90 -16.63
CA ALA A 8 4.05 17.81 -16.27
C ALA A 8 4.11 18.04 -14.75
N GLY A 9 2.95 18.18 -14.09
CA GLY A 9 2.87 18.30 -12.64
C GLY A 9 3.39 17.06 -11.92
N LEU A 10 3.01 15.86 -12.37
CA LEU A 10 3.49 14.60 -11.80
C LEU A 10 5.01 14.47 -11.97
N ALA A 11 5.53 14.74 -13.17
CA ALA A 11 6.97 14.71 -13.42
C ALA A 11 7.71 15.69 -12.50
N GLY A 12 7.16 16.89 -12.30
CA GLY A 12 7.71 17.88 -11.37
C GLY A 12 7.73 17.38 -9.92
N LEU A 13 6.67 16.72 -9.45
CA LEU A 13 6.61 16.14 -8.10
C LEU A 13 7.64 15.02 -7.90
N VAL A 14 7.80 14.14 -8.90
CA VAL A 14 8.80 13.06 -8.83
C VAL A 14 10.22 13.64 -8.81
N VAL A 15 10.50 14.63 -9.65
CA VAL A 15 11.79 15.32 -9.67
C VAL A 15 12.03 16.02 -8.32
N ALA A 16 11.03 16.71 -7.78
CA ALA A 16 11.12 17.34 -6.45
C ALA A 16 11.42 16.32 -5.35
N ALA A 17 10.76 15.15 -5.35
CA ALA A 17 11.03 14.08 -4.39
C ALA A 17 12.48 13.57 -4.49
N ILE A 18 12.99 13.38 -5.71
CA ILE A 18 14.40 13.00 -5.94
C ILE A 18 15.34 14.08 -5.41
N VAL A 19 15.09 15.35 -5.73
CA VAL A 19 15.90 16.49 -5.26
C VAL A 19 15.89 16.59 -3.73
N VAL A 20 14.73 16.42 -3.09
CA VAL A 20 14.62 16.39 -1.63
C VAL A 20 15.43 15.24 -1.04
N GLY A 21 15.36 14.04 -1.62
CA GLY A 21 16.17 12.90 -1.20
C GLY A 21 17.67 13.15 -1.34
N ILE A 22 18.08 13.89 -2.39
CA ILE A 22 19.47 14.24 -2.60
C ILE A 22 19.94 15.35 -1.66
N ALA A 23 19.19 16.44 -1.54
CA ALA A 23 19.63 17.65 -0.82
C ALA A 23 19.57 17.51 0.70
N PHE A 24 18.57 16.77 1.21
CA PHE A 24 18.23 16.72 2.63
C PHE A 24 18.30 15.30 3.23
N SER A 25 19.21 14.46 2.75
CA SER A 25 19.32 13.06 3.20
C SER A 25 19.48 12.93 4.72
N GLN A 26 20.20 13.83 5.36
CA GLN A 26 20.48 13.84 6.81
C GLN A 26 19.52 14.75 7.63
N ALA A 27 18.54 15.41 7.01
CA ALA A 27 17.72 16.37 7.69
C ALA A 27 16.61 15.70 8.53
N GLY A 28 16.63 15.95 9.84
CA GLY A 28 15.59 15.48 10.77
C GLY A 28 14.15 15.94 10.41
N PRO A 29 13.90 17.13 9.85
CA PRO A 29 12.59 17.53 9.34
C PRO A 29 12.05 16.63 8.25
N VAL A 30 12.89 16.21 7.28
CA VAL A 30 12.50 15.30 6.20
C VAL A 30 12.08 13.95 6.75
N GLN A 31 12.87 13.37 7.67
CA GLN A 31 12.50 12.10 8.30
C GLN A 31 11.15 12.20 9.04
N ARG A 32 10.89 13.31 9.74
CA ARG A 32 9.59 13.53 10.40
C ARG A 32 8.43 13.63 9.39
N ALA A 33 8.65 14.28 8.25
CA ALA A 33 7.64 14.37 7.18
C ALA A 33 7.35 12.99 6.57
N LEU A 34 8.37 12.17 6.28
CA LEU A 34 8.21 10.81 5.77
C LEU A 34 7.40 9.93 6.74
N LEU A 35 7.76 9.97 8.04
CA LEU A 35 7.02 9.24 9.08
C LEU A 35 5.60 9.78 9.27
N GLY A 36 5.37 11.08 9.05
CA GLY A 36 4.04 11.70 9.09
C GLY A 36 3.12 11.14 8.02
N VAL A 37 3.62 10.99 6.79
CA VAL A 37 2.85 10.39 5.68
C VAL A 37 2.58 8.92 5.92
N ASP A 38 3.56 8.16 6.44
CA ASP A 38 3.34 6.76 6.84
C ASP A 38 2.24 6.64 7.90
N ARG A 39 2.28 7.53 8.91
CA ARG A 39 1.26 7.54 9.95
C ARG A 39 -0.12 7.84 9.39
N PHE A 40 -0.22 8.80 8.47
CA PHE A 40 -1.46 9.14 7.77
C PHE A 40 -2.00 7.92 6.99
N SER A 41 -1.18 7.28 6.16
CA SER A 41 -1.56 6.08 5.41
C SER A 41 -1.96 4.93 6.32
N THR A 42 -1.24 4.76 7.46
CA THR A 42 -1.55 3.73 8.46
C THR A 42 -2.90 3.98 9.13
N VAL A 43 -3.18 5.20 9.56
CA VAL A 43 -4.46 5.55 10.22
C VAL A 43 -5.63 5.35 9.27
N ILE A 44 -5.50 5.80 8.02
CA ILE A 44 -6.53 5.60 7.00
C ILE A 44 -6.76 4.11 6.76
N GLY A 45 -5.71 3.33 6.53
CA GLY A 45 -5.82 1.88 6.31
C GLY A 45 -6.48 1.15 7.48
N GLN A 46 -6.10 1.49 8.71
CA GLN A 46 -6.71 0.94 9.92
C GLN A 46 -8.18 1.35 10.07
N LEU A 47 -8.53 2.60 9.77
CA LEU A 47 -9.92 3.06 9.81
C LEU A 47 -10.79 2.26 8.84
N PHE A 48 -10.33 2.13 7.59
CA PHE A 48 -11.09 1.40 6.57
C PHE A 48 -11.01 -0.12 6.71
N SER A 49 -10.08 -0.68 7.50
CA SER A 49 -10.08 -2.11 7.80
C SER A 49 -11.35 -2.56 8.56
N TRP A 50 -11.97 -1.66 9.34
CA TRP A 50 -13.24 -1.94 10.01
C TRP A 50 -14.41 -2.20 9.06
N THR A 51 -14.28 -1.82 7.78
CA THR A 51 -15.29 -2.16 6.76
C THR A 51 -15.44 -3.66 6.57
N ILE A 52 -14.42 -4.48 6.96
CA ILE A 52 -14.53 -5.95 6.93
C ILE A 52 -15.64 -6.47 7.85
N LEU A 53 -15.79 -5.86 9.04
CA LEU A 53 -16.86 -6.25 9.98
C LEU A 53 -18.23 -5.86 9.43
N LEU A 54 -18.35 -4.66 8.82
CA LEU A 54 -19.57 -4.22 8.17
C LEU A 54 -19.93 -5.12 6.98
N LEU A 55 -18.93 -5.50 6.19
CA LEU A 55 -19.09 -6.43 5.07
C LEU A 55 -19.59 -7.80 5.58
N THR A 56 -18.95 -8.34 6.61
CA THR A 56 -19.34 -9.62 7.21
C THR A 56 -20.77 -9.54 7.73
N ALA A 57 -21.12 -8.49 8.46
CA ALA A 57 -22.48 -8.30 8.98
C ALA A 57 -23.52 -8.20 7.85
N ALA A 58 -23.21 -7.48 6.76
CA ALA A 58 -24.09 -7.35 5.61
C ALA A 58 -24.31 -8.70 4.90
N ILE A 59 -23.25 -9.50 4.73
CA ILE A 59 -23.34 -10.84 4.13
C ILE A 59 -24.18 -11.77 5.02
N VAL A 60 -23.89 -11.80 6.33
CA VAL A 60 -24.63 -12.62 7.29
C VAL A 60 -26.11 -12.24 7.29
N TYR A 61 -26.40 -10.94 7.37
CA TYR A 61 -27.78 -10.45 7.31
C TYR A 61 -28.50 -10.92 6.04
N GLU A 62 -27.90 -10.75 4.86
CA GLU A 62 -28.48 -11.16 3.58
C GLU A 62 -28.75 -12.67 3.54
N VAL A 63 -27.81 -13.49 4.02
CA VAL A 63 -27.97 -14.96 4.07
C VAL A 63 -29.14 -15.33 4.98
N PHE A 64 -29.24 -14.72 6.17
CA PHE A 64 -30.36 -14.97 7.10
C PHE A 64 -31.71 -14.52 6.50
N ALA A 65 -31.77 -13.29 5.97
CA ALA A 65 -32.99 -12.75 5.34
C ALA A 65 -33.49 -13.65 4.22
N ARG A 66 -32.58 -14.09 3.37
CA ARG A 66 -32.90 -14.97 2.22
C ARG A 66 -33.29 -16.37 2.66
N ARG A 67 -32.54 -16.97 3.62
CA ARG A 67 -32.71 -18.39 3.96
C ARG A 67 -33.88 -18.65 4.91
N PHE A 68 -34.06 -17.79 5.92
CA PHE A 68 -35.06 -17.99 6.97
C PHE A 68 -36.36 -17.26 6.70
N PHE A 69 -36.28 -16.08 6.09
CA PHE A 69 -37.47 -15.24 5.87
C PHE A 69 -37.94 -15.23 4.42
N SER A 70 -37.21 -15.88 3.50
CA SER A 70 -37.47 -15.86 2.04
C SER A 70 -37.62 -14.42 1.49
N ALA A 71 -36.98 -13.45 2.14
CA ALA A 71 -37.03 -12.04 1.85
C ALA A 71 -35.65 -11.49 1.44
N PRO A 72 -35.19 -11.76 0.19
CA PRO A 72 -33.92 -11.22 -0.29
C PRO A 72 -33.95 -9.69 -0.31
N THR A 73 -32.85 -9.07 0.07
CA THR A 73 -32.76 -7.59 0.04
C THR A 73 -32.40 -7.09 -1.36
N ASN A 74 -32.98 -5.96 -1.76
CA ASN A 74 -32.68 -5.33 -3.05
C ASN A 74 -31.35 -4.55 -3.06
N TRP A 75 -30.79 -4.26 -1.88
CA TRP A 75 -29.58 -3.42 -1.71
C TRP A 75 -28.36 -4.23 -1.24
N GLY A 76 -28.56 -5.45 -0.78
CA GLY A 76 -27.50 -6.23 -0.12
C GLY A 76 -26.28 -6.46 -0.99
N TYR A 77 -26.47 -6.77 -2.27
CA TYR A 77 -25.37 -6.95 -3.21
C TYR A 77 -24.56 -5.66 -3.42
N ASP A 78 -25.26 -4.53 -3.58
CA ASP A 78 -24.62 -3.24 -3.81
C ASP A 78 -23.75 -2.81 -2.64
N VAL A 79 -24.27 -2.94 -1.41
CA VAL A 79 -23.52 -2.62 -0.19
C VAL A 79 -22.29 -3.53 -0.04
N GLN A 80 -22.42 -4.81 -0.34
CA GLN A 80 -21.31 -5.76 -0.23
C GLN A 80 -20.17 -5.40 -1.16
N TYR A 81 -20.41 -5.15 -2.45
CA TYR A 81 -19.32 -4.81 -3.37
C TYR A 81 -18.73 -3.43 -3.08
N MET A 82 -19.54 -2.45 -2.62
CA MET A 82 -19.04 -1.14 -2.23
C MET A 82 -18.12 -1.22 -1.01
N LEU A 83 -18.50 -1.98 0.03
CA LEU A 83 -17.67 -2.20 1.21
C LEU A 83 -16.39 -2.95 0.89
N TYR A 84 -16.49 -4.01 0.07
CA TYR A 84 -15.33 -4.78 -0.37
C TYR A 84 -14.37 -3.92 -1.19
N GLY A 85 -14.89 -3.17 -2.18
CA GLY A 85 -14.08 -2.28 -3.01
C GLY A 85 -13.41 -1.17 -2.19
N THR A 86 -14.12 -0.60 -1.22
CA THR A 86 -13.58 0.41 -0.30
C THR A 86 -12.42 -0.16 0.52
N LEU A 87 -12.61 -1.32 1.13
CA LEU A 87 -11.58 -2.03 1.88
C LEU A 87 -10.33 -2.26 1.01
N PHE A 88 -10.52 -2.84 -0.16
CA PHE A 88 -9.44 -3.18 -1.07
C PHE A 88 -8.64 -1.94 -1.52
N MET A 89 -9.34 -0.87 -1.88
CA MET A 89 -8.72 0.37 -2.35
C MET A 89 -7.84 1.01 -1.27
N PHE A 90 -8.36 1.20 -0.06
CA PHE A 90 -7.59 1.83 1.02
C PHE A 90 -6.47 0.94 1.57
N ALA A 91 -6.59 -0.39 1.44
CA ALA A 91 -5.51 -1.31 1.79
C ALA A 91 -4.25 -1.09 0.95
N GLY A 92 -4.37 -0.63 -0.31
CA GLY A 92 -3.23 -0.41 -1.20
C GLY A 92 -2.20 0.58 -0.65
N ALA A 93 -2.64 1.77 -0.22
CA ALA A 93 -1.76 2.79 0.36
C ALA A 93 -1.15 2.33 1.70
N TYR A 94 -1.95 1.66 2.54
CA TYR A 94 -1.48 1.06 3.79
C TYR A 94 -0.38 0.02 3.55
N THR A 95 -0.61 -0.89 2.61
CA THR A 95 0.36 -1.95 2.26
C THR A 95 1.66 -1.34 1.72
N LEU A 96 1.56 -0.26 0.92
CA LEU A 96 2.73 0.45 0.42
C LEU A 96 3.54 1.09 1.56
N SER A 97 2.88 1.74 2.53
CA SER A 97 3.54 2.37 3.68
C SER A 97 4.29 1.36 4.57
N ARG A 98 3.82 0.12 4.60
CA ARG A 98 4.37 -0.98 5.39
C ARG A 98 5.38 -1.85 4.64
N ASN A 99 5.71 -1.51 3.39
CA ASN A 99 6.54 -2.35 2.53
C ASN A 99 5.98 -3.79 2.35
N GLY A 100 4.65 -3.92 2.49
CA GLY A 100 3.95 -5.20 2.51
C GLY A 100 3.59 -5.76 1.13
N HIS A 101 4.05 -5.15 0.03
CA HIS A 101 3.85 -5.70 -1.30
C HIS A 101 4.71 -6.94 -1.51
N VAL A 102 4.09 -7.98 -2.06
CA VAL A 102 4.81 -9.21 -2.44
C VAL A 102 5.91 -8.87 -3.45
N ARG A 103 7.14 -9.14 -3.09
CA ARG A 103 8.31 -8.98 -3.94
C ARG A 103 8.86 -10.37 -4.29
N GLY A 104 9.64 -10.48 -5.35
CA GLY A 104 10.42 -11.68 -5.62
C GLY A 104 11.57 -11.81 -4.63
N ASP A 105 11.27 -12.08 -3.36
CA ASP A 105 12.18 -11.95 -2.22
C ASP A 105 13.48 -12.73 -2.39
N PHE A 106 13.42 -13.87 -3.05
CA PHE A 106 14.58 -14.72 -3.25
C PHE A 106 15.74 -13.98 -3.95
N LEU A 107 15.47 -13.31 -5.07
CA LEU A 107 16.49 -12.54 -5.78
C LEU A 107 16.78 -11.19 -5.11
N TYR A 108 15.75 -10.55 -4.60
CA TYR A 108 15.85 -9.22 -3.99
C TYR A 108 16.73 -9.24 -2.71
N ARG A 109 16.58 -10.24 -1.84
CA ARG A 109 17.39 -10.40 -0.61
C ARG A 109 18.88 -10.63 -0.88
N MET A 110 19.23 -11.25 -2.01
CA MET A 110 20.63 -11.45 -2.40
C MET A 110 21.33 -10.16 -2.85
N MET A 111 20.57 -9.08 -3.09
CA MET A 111 21.11 -7.82 -3.58
C MET A 111 21.53 -6.91 -2.43
N ALA A 112 22.66 -6.20 -2.59
CA ALA A 112 23.03 -5.14 -1.66
C ALA A 112 21.95 -4.03 -1.61
N PRO A 113 21.74 -3.35 -0.45
CA PRO A 113 20.67 -2.37 -0.27
C PRO A 113 20.65 -1.27 -1.34
N ARG A 114 21.80 -0.82 -1.81
CA ARG A 114 21.89 0.17 -2.90
C ARG A 114 21.31 -0.34 -4.22
N ARG A 115 21.54 -1.62 -4.57
CA ARG A 115 21.00 -2.22 -5.79
C ARG A 115 19.50 -2.44 -5.68
N GLN A 116 19.01 -2.86 -4.51
CA GLN A 116 17.58 -2.93 -4.21
C GLN A 116 16.91 -1.58 -4.43
N ALA A 117 17.47 -0.52 -3.85
CA ALA A 117 16.91 0.83 -3.96
C ALA A 117 16.97 1.39 -5.40
N MET A 118 18.00 1.05 -6.19
CA MET A 118 18.07 1.42 -7.60
C MET A 118 16.98 0.72 -8.42
N LEU A 119 16.78 -0.58 -8.19
CA LEU A 119 15.72 -1.34 -8.84
C LEU A 119 14.34 -0.81 -8.47
N ASP A 120 14.08 -0.59 -7.19
CA ASP A 120 12.81 -0.03 -6.72
C ASP A 120 12.55 1.34 -7.32
N LEU A 121 13.54 2.23 -7.33
CA LEU A 121 13.42 3.56 -7.93
C LEU A 121 13.07 3.49 -9.42
N LEU A 122 13.73 2.59 -10.17
CA LEU A 122 13.44 2.36 -11.57
C LEU A 122 11.99 1.90 -11.79
N LEU A 123 11.53 0.93 -10.99
CA LEU A 123 10.18 0.42 -11.06
C LEU A 123 9.13 1.48 -10.66
N TYR A 124 9.42 2.31 -9.67
CA TYR A 124 8.55 3.44 -9.32
C TYR A 124 8.39 4.41 -10.49
N ILE A 125 9.50 4.79 -11.16
CA ILE A 125 9.46 5.75 -12.26
C ILE A 125 8.78 5.16 -13.50
N LEU A 126 9.10 3.92 -13.88
CA LEU A 126 8.63 3.34 -15.14
C LEU A 126 7.20 2.77 -15.06
N PHE A 127 6.81 2.23 -13.90
CA PHE A 127 5.54 1.52 -13.79
C PHE A 127 4.59 2.17 -12.79
N PHE A 128 5.06 2.45 -11.58
CA PHE A 128 4.17 2.91 -10.51
C PHE A 128 3.56 4.28 -10.82
N PHE A 129 4.39 5.28 -11.09
CA PHE A 129 3.88 6.64 -11.34
C PHE A 129 3.01 6.75 -12.60
N PRO A 130 3.37 6.15 -13.75
CA PRO A 130 2.48 6.15 -14.91
C PRO A 130 1.16 5.42 -14.64
N ALA A 131 1.19 4.28 -13.91
CA ALA A 131 0.00 3.54 -13.56
C ALA A 131 -0.93 4.32 -12.61
N ILE A 132 -0.37 4.91 -11.55
CA ILE A 132 -1.15 5.74 -10.61
C ILE A 132 -1.71 6.99 -11.28
N PHE A 133 -0.94 7.61 -12.17
CA PHE A 133 -1.42 8.74 -12.97
C PHE A 133 -2.61 8.34 -13.84
N ALA A 134 -2.49 7.26 -14.61
CA ALA A 134 -3.59 6.76 -15.45
C ALA A 134 -4.81 6.40 -14.60
N PHE A 135 -4.60 5.76 -13.44
CA PHE A 135 -5.63 5.41 -12.48
C PHE A 135 -6.36 6.65 -11.93
N MET A 136 -5.63 7.71 -11.57
CA MET A 136 -6.23 8.95 -11.07
C MET A 136 -7.04 9.68 -12.14
N VAL A 137 -6.49 9.83 -13.35
CA VAL A 137 -7.17 10.53 -14.46
C VAL A 137 -8.43 9.76 -14.88
N ALA A 138 -8.31 8.47 -15.13
CA ALA A 138 -9.45 7.63 -15.49
C ALA A 138 -10.49 7.58 -14.36
N GLY A 139 -10.03 7.44 -13.10
CA GLY A 139 -10.89 7.43 -11.92
C GLY A 139 -11.65 8.74 -11.72
N PHE A 140 -11.00 9.88 -11.98
CA PHE A 140 -11.65 11.19 -11.90
C PHE A 140 -12.72 11.35 -12.96
N HIS A 141 -12.46 11.02 -14.23
CA HIS A 141 -13.47 11.06 -15.29
C HIS A 141 -14.63 10.10 -15.02
N PHE A 142 -14.32 8.92 -14.47
CA PHE A 142 -15.35 7.96 -14.11
C PHE A 142 -16.26 8.46 -12.97
N PHE A 143 -15.67 9.13 -11.98
CA PHE A 143 -16.41 9.80 -10.92
C PHE A 143 -17.25 10.97 -11.46
N GLU A 144 -16.64 11.86 -12.26
CA GLU A 144 -17.30 13.04 -12.81
C GLU A 144 -18.55 12.67 -13.62
N LEU A 145 -18.41 11.70 -14.53
CA LEU A 145 -19.52 11.21 -15.35
C LEU A 145 -20.66 10.65 -14.47
N SER A 146 -20.32 9.86 -13.49
CA SER A 146 -21.27 9.27 -12.54
C SER A 146 -21.97 10.33 -11.69
N TYR A 147 -21.23 11.35 -11.26
CA TYR A 147 -21.74 12.45 -10.46
C TYR A 147 -22.75 13.30 -11.25
N VAL A 148 -22.40 13.71 -12.50
CA VAL A 148 -23.27 14.51 -13.37
C VAL A 148 -24.57 13.77 -13.70
N GLN A 149 -24.49 12.45 -13.91
CA GLN A 149 -25.66 11.62 -14.23
C GLN A 149 -26.47 11.21 -12.98
N ASN A 150 -25.99 11.53 -11.78
CA ASN A 150 -26.53 11.01 -10.51
C ASN A 150 -26.76 9.49 -10.57
N GLU A 151 -25.73 8.78 -11.01
CA GLU A 151 -25.78 7.37 -11.36
C GLU A 151 -26.18 6.51 -10.16
N ARG A 152 -27.11 5.59 -10.42
CA ARG A 152 -27.56 4.58 -9.46
C ARG A 152 -27.11 3.20 -9.89
N SER A 153 -27.02 2.28 -8.95
CA SER A 153 -26.68 0.90 -9.25
C SER A 153 -27.70 0.27 -10.22
N MET A 154 -27.16 -0.44 -11.21
CA MET A 154 -27.98 -1.21 -12.16
C MET A 154 -28.28 -2.64 -11.68
N PHE A 155 -27.68 -3.04 -10.55
CA PHE A 155 -27.82 -4.40 -10.03
C PHE A 155 -29.09 -4.59 -9.17
N SER A 156 -29.70 -3.49 -8.73
CA SER A 156 -30.92 -3.54 -7.93
C SER A 156 -31.99 -2.56 -8.46
N PRO A 157 -33.28 -2.92 -8.38
CA PRO A 157 -34.39 -2.08 -8.87
C PRO A 157 -34.49 -0.71 -8.18
N SER A 158 -34.04 -0.62 -6.93
CA SER A 158 -33.98 0.61 -6.13
C SER A 158 -32.56 1.00 -5.79
N GLY A 159 -31.63 0.81 -6.75
CA GLY A 159 -30.20 0.89 -6.53
C GLY A 159 -29.72 2.13 -5.79
N PRO A 160 -28.79 1.99 -4.84
CA PRO A 160 -28.19 3.11 -4.16
C PRO A 160 -27.40 4.00 -5.16
N ILE A 161 -27.16 5.24 -4.77
CA ILE A 161 -26.32 6.17 -5.50
C ILE A 161 -24.87 5.66 -5.43
N ILE A 162 -24.20 5.51 -6.60
CA ILE A 162 -22.87 4.91 -6.67
C ILE A 162 -21.73 5.90 -6.91
N TRP A 163 -22.02 7.16 -7.26
CA TRP A 163 -20.98 8.15 -7.50
C TRP A 163 -20.05 8.41 -6.29
N PRO A 164 -20.52 8.34 -5.01
CA PRO A 164 -19.59 8.51 -3.87
C PRO A 164 -18.56 7.39 -3.80
N PHE A 165 -18.96 6.14 -4.12
CA PHE A 165 -18.06 5.01 -4.19
C PHE A 165 -17.01 5.17 -5.32
N LYS A 166 -17.43 5.65 -6.50
CA LYS A 166 -16.52 5.96 -7.60
C LYS A 166 -15.53 7.08 -7.24
N GLY A 167 -15.95 8.05 -6.40
CA GLY A 167 -15.09 9.10 -5.88
C GLY A 167 -13.94 8.62 -4.98
N ILE A 168 -14.03 7.41 -4.43
CA ILE A 168 -12.93 6.79 -3.68
C ILE A 168 -11.72 6.55 -4.59
N ILE A 169 -11.92 6.26 -5.88
CA ILE A 169 -10.85 5.93 -6.83
C ILE A 169 -9.80 7.05 -6.92
N PRO A 170 -10.14 8.30 -7.30
CA PRO A 170 -9.15 9.37 -7.36
C PRO A 170 -8.57 9.74 -5.98
N VAL A 171 -9.36 9.62 -4.90
CA VAL A 171 -8.87 9.88 -3.52
C VAL A 171 -7.78 8.89 -3.14
N VAL A 172 -8.02 7.60 -3.35
CA VAL A 172 -7.02 6.55 -3.06
C VAL A 172 -5.80 6.71 -3.97
N GLY A 173 -6.00 7.04 -5.25
CA GLY A 173 -4.92 7.35 -6.18
C GLY A 173 -4.02 8.47 -5.65
N ALA A 174 -4.59 9.55 -5.10
CA ALA A 174 -3.84 10.64 -4.50
C ALA A 174 -3.04 10.20 -3.24
N ILE A 175 -3.63 9.37 -2.38
CA ILE A 175 -2.96 8.83 -1.20
C ILE A 175 -1.81 7.90 -1.62
N MET A 176 -2.02 7.04 -2.62
CA MET A 176 -0.99 6.17 -3.16
C MET A 176 0.13 6.97 -3.82
N LEU A 177 -0.20 8.03 -4.56
CA LEU A 177 0.79 8.94 -5.15
C LEU A 177 1.67 9.56 -4.06
N LEU A 178 1.06 10.09 -3.00
CA LEU A 178 1.78 10.68 -1.86
C LEU A 178 2.73 9.65 -1.23
N GLN A 179 2.27 8.43 -1.00
CA GLN A 179 3.10 7.36 -0.46
C GLN A 179 4.22 6.95 -1.42
N GLY A 180 3.96 6.89 -2.73
CA GLY A 180 4.98 6.62 -3.74
C GLY A 180 6.10 7.68 -3.78
N LEU A 181 5.76 8.96 -3.58
CA LEU A 181 6.76 10.03 -3.45
C LEU A 181 7.65 9.82 -2.21
N VAL A 182 7.06 9.42 -1.08
CA VAL A 182 7.81 9.07 0.13
C VAL A 182 8.78 7.92 -0.12
N GLU A 183 8.33 6.85 -0.79
CA GLU A 183 9.19 5.72 -1.14
C GLU A 183 10.31 6.13 -2.11
N THR A 184 10.04 7.03 -3.06
CA THR A 184 11.08 7.59 -3.94
C THR A 184 12.17 8.30 -3.14
N VAL A 185 11.81 9.14 -2.17
CA VAL A 185 12.78 9.80 -1.28
C VAL A 185 13.60 8.76 -0.50
N ARG A 186 12.97 7.70 -0.01
CA ARG A 186 13.66 6.59 0.70
C ARG A 186 14.63 5.85 -0.19
N CYS A 187 14.25 5.52 -1.43
CA CYS A 187 15.14 4.89 -2.41
C CYS A 187 16.37 5.76 -2.66
N VAL A 188 16.21 7.06 -2.90
CA VAL A 188 17.32 7.99 -3.14
C VAL A 188 18.25 8.06 -1.92
N ARG A 189 17.69 8.13 -0.71
CA ARG A 189 18.49 8.09 0.54
C ARG A 189 19.26 6.80 0.68
N CYS A 190 18.63 5.66 0.46
CA CYS A 190 19.27 4.35 0.53
C CYS A 190 20.43 4.22 -0.48
N ILE A 191 20.28 4.73 -1.70
CA ILE A 191 21.34 4.74 -2.72
C ILE A 191 22.56 5.53 -2.21
N ARG A 192 22.34 6.66 -1.53
CA ARG A 192 23.42 7.51 -1.01
C ARG A 192 24.06 6.95 0.26
N GLU A 193 23.24 6.57 1.22
CA GLU A 193 23.69 6.16 2.57
C GLU A 193 24.10 4.68 2.61
N GLY A 194 23.59 3.84 1.70
CA GLY A 194 23.86 2.40 1.65
C GLY A 194 23.02 1.57 2.61
N ALA A 195 22.09 2.20 3.33
CA ALA A 195 21.17 1.56 4.26
C ALA A 195 19.76 2.12 4.09
N TRP A 196 18.74 1.29 4.30
CA TRP A 196 17.36 1.74 4.22
C TRP A 196 17.01 2.68 5.39
N PRO A 197 16.36 3.84 5.12
CA PRO A 197 15.86 4.71 6.16
C PRO A 197 14.80 4.02 7.00
N GLN A 198 14.75 4.34 8.30
CA GLN A 198 13.78 3.81 9.22
C GLN A 198 12.35 4.14 8.78
N ARG A 199 11.47 3.14 8.79
CA ARG A 199 10.02 3.24 8.57
C ARG A 199 9.30 3.25 9.91
N LEU A 200 8.00 3.64 9.89
CA LEU A 200 7.19 3.62 11.10
C LEU A 200 7.02 2.20 11.63
N HIS A 201 6.68 1.28 10.72
CA HIS A 201 6.58 -0.16 10.96
C HIS A 201 6.84 -0.88 9.65
N ASP A 202 7.82 -1.76 9.61
CA ASP A 202 7.95 -2.73 8.52
C ASP A 202 7.05 -3.95 8.83
N VAL A 203 6.60 -4.62 7.78
CA VAL A 203 6.03 -5.96 7.93
C VAL A 203 7.16 -6.85 8.41
N GLN A 204 7.07 -7.28 9.66
CA GLN A 204 8.04 -8.24 10.20
C GLN A 204 7.82 -9.58 9.51
N GLU A 205 8.88 -10.12 8.98
CA GLU A 205 8.82 -11.46 8.42
C GLU A 205 8.59 -12.50 9.53
N LEU A 206 7.88 -13.56 9.18
CA LEU A 206 7.56 -14.63 10.13
C LEU A 206 8.82 -15.16 10.83
N ASP A 207 9.93 -15.26 10.08
CA ASP A 207 11.22 -15.67 10.62
C ASP A 207 11.74 -14.74 11.72
N GLN A 208 11.55 -13.41 11.57
CA GLN A 208 11.98 -12.44 12.58
C GLN A 208 11.11 -12.49 13.82
N ILE A 209 9.80 -12.72 13.63
CA ILE A 209 8.85 -12.89 14.74
C ILE A 209 9.20 -14.17 15.51
N LEU A 210 9.43 -15.28 14.82
CA LEU A 210 9.79 -16.54 15.43
C LEU A 210 11.15 -16.47 16.16
N LEU A 211 12.14 -15.76 15.57
CA LEU A 211 13.43 -15.55 16.23
C LEU A 211 13.31 -14.66 17.48
N ALA A 212 12.47 -13.62 17.43
CA ALA A 212 12.21 -12.77 18.60
C ALA A 212 11.48 -13.56 19.70
N GLU A 213 10.49 -14.36 19.34
CA GLU A 213 9.74 -15.20 20.27
C GLU A 213 10.63 -16.31 20.87
N ALA A 214 11.52 -16.90 20.08
CA ALA A 214 12.50 -17.87 20.56
C ALA A 214 13.52 -17.24 21.53
N ALA A 215 13.94 -15.99 21.24
CA ALA A 215 14.85 -15.25 22.13
C ALA A 215 14.22 -14.93 23.51
N GLU A 216 12.92 -14.71 23.55
CA GLU A 216 12.20 -14.47 24.81
C GLU A 216 11.98 -15.77 25.61
N ARG A 217 11.78 -16.91 24.93
CA ARG A 217 11.50 -18.20 25.58
C ARG A 217 12.74 -18.94 26.04
N ASP A 218 13.74 -19.02 25.18
CA ASP A 218 15.02 -19.74 25.48
C ASP A 218 16.21 -19.10 24.73
N PRO A 219 16.98 -18.23 25.40
CA PRO A 219 18.17 -17.60 24.81
C PRO A 219 19.25 -18.57 24.36
N GLU A 220 19.36 -19.78 25.01
CA GLU A 220 20.35 -20.77 24.66
C GLU A 220 19.97 -21.51 23.36
N GLU A 221 18.69 -21.77 23.14
CA GLU A 221 18.19 -22.36 21.90
C GLU A 221 18.39 -21.41 20.72
N LEU A 222 18.14 -20.11 20.91
CA LEU A 222 18.43 -19.09 19.91
C LEU A 222 19.91 -19.06 19.52
N ALA A 223 20.83 -19.16 20.50
CA ALA A 223 22.26 -19.19 20.24
C ALA A 223 22.66 -20.42 19.40
N ARG A 224 22.04 -21.58 19.63
CA ARG A 224 22.24 -22.79 18.81
C ARG A 224 21.75 -22.62 17.39
N ILE A 225 20.53 -22.09 17.17
CA ILE A 225 19.96 -21.85 15.85
C ILE A 225 20.80 -20.85 15.05
N LEU A 226 21.30 -19.80 15.68
CA LEU A 226 22.18 -18.81 15.05
C LEU A 226 23.57 -19.39 14.72
N ALA A 227 24.10 -20.27 15.54
CA ALA A 227 25.36 -20.96 15.29
C ALA A 227 25.24 -21.91 14.09
N GLU A 228 24.15 -22.68 14.00
CA GLU A 228 23.88 -23.60 12.90
C GLU A 228 23.67 -22.85 11.57
N LYS A 229 22.88 -21.75 11.56
CA LYS A 229 22.75 -20.88 10.37
C LYS A 229 24.05 -20.17 9.98
N GLY A 230 24.90 -19.87 10.95
CA GLY A 230 26.23 -19.29 10.72
C GLY A 230 27.18 -20.27 10.07
N GLU A 231 27.16 -21.54 10.48
CA GLU A 231 27.97 -22.61 9.88
C GLU A 231 27.52 -22.92 8.43
N ASP A 232 26.20 -23.00 8.16
CA ASP A 232 25.68 -23.19 6.80
C ASP A 232 26.08 -22.06 5.85
N ALA A 233 26.10 -20.81 6.33
CA ALA A 233 26.52 -19.66 5.54
C ALA A 233 28.05 -19.67 5.23
N ILE A 234 28.86 -20.32 6.05
CA ILE A 234 30.31 -20.48 5.86
C ILE A 234 30.60 -21.64 4.90
N VAL A 235 29.85 -22.74 5.00
CA VAL A 235 30.01 -23.92 4.13
C VAL A 235 29.68 -23.62 2.67
N HIS A 236 28.68 -22.72 2.41
CA HIS A 236 28.34 -22.29 1.06
C HIS A 236 29.25 -21.17 0.48
N LYS A 237 30.24 -20.68 1.25
CA LYS A 237 31.18 -19.64 0.80
C LYS A 237 32.54 -20.16 0.34
N ASN A 238 32.81 -21.45 0.49
CA ASN A 238 34.03 -22.07 -0.06
C ASN A 238 33.62 -23.05 -1.19
N PRO A 239 33.92 -22.69 -2.48
CA PRO A 239 33.78 -23.63 -3.60
C PRO A 239 34.86 -24.71 -3.58
#